data_34e49afc333396fb4557f84e6cd473b0
#
_entry.id   34e49afc333396fb4557f84e6cd473b0
#
_cell.length_a   1.000
_cell.length_b   1.000
_cell.length_c   1.000
_cell.angle_alpha   90.00
_cell.angle_beta   90.00
_cell.angle_gamma   90.00
#
_symmetry.space_group_name_H-M   'P 1'
#
loop_
_entity.id
_entity.type
_entity.pdbx_description
1 polymer ?
#
loop_
_entity_poly.entity_id
_entity_poly.type
_entity_poly.pdbx_seq_one_letter_code
_entity_poly.pdbx_strand_id
1 'polypeptide(L)'
;QQLLVACVGLADKIFAGALPSGIVLATMDAIGIGSYIGWFIAIAVSGVGIGAQALIARSMGGGNVEEGHKILGQSLTLAFIWGIVVGFALWFFAAPIGDLCQLSGAAKVYLIQYMRVLALGMPACGVMTAGAMALHGSGDTFRPAFVTVVVNIVNVFVSWSLSGADVRFGGSVISNPFTWDLHVIGIAIGTA
;
A
#
# COMPACT_ATOMS: atom_id res chain seq x y z
N GLN A 1 5.56 13.69 1.41
CA GLN A 1 5.18 12.36 0.92
C GLN A 1 4.85 11.39 2.06
N GLN A 2 5.65 11.34 3.14
CA GLN A 2 5.40 10.44 4.30
C GLN A 2 4.06 10.71 4.98
N LEU A 3 3.65 11.98 5.11
CA LEU A 3 2.33 12.34 5.65
C LEU A 3 1.18 11.78 4.79
N LEU A 4 1.33 11.79 3.46
CA LEU A 4 0.32 11.26 2.56
C LEU A 4 0.16 9.74 2.70
N VAL A 5 1.26 9.02 2.89
CA VAL A 5 1.24 7.57 3.17
C VAL A 5 0.56 7.28 4.52
N ALA A 6 0.83 8.10 5.54
CA ALA A 6 0.18 7.97 6.84
C ALA A 6 -1.34 8.22 6.76
N CYS A 7 -1.80 9.10 5.87
CA CYS A 7 -3.23 9.36 5.65
C CYS A 7 -3.99 8.11 5.15
N VAL A 8 -3.37 7.28 4.30
CA VAL A 8 -3.98 6.01 3.84
C VAL A 8 -4.21 5.08 5.02
N GLY A 9 -3.17 4.83 5.83
CA GLY A 9 -3.30 3.96 6.98
C GLY A 9 -4.29 4.48 8.05
N LEU A 10 -4.49 5.80 8.13
CA LEU A 10 -5.52 6.40 8.97
C LEU A 10 -6.92 6.16 8.39
N ALA A 11 -7.08 6.36 7.08
CA ALA A 11 -8.35 6.12 6.39
C ALA A 11 -8.80 4.65 6.54
N ASP A 12 -7.89 3.69 6.35
CA ASP A 12 -8.18 2.27 6.54
C ASP A 12 -8.70 1.97 7.95
N LYS A 13 -8.11 2.58 8.97
CA LYS A 13 -8.55 2.42 10.37
C LYS A 13 -9.90 3.07 10.63
N ILE A 14 -10.18 4.23 10.00
CA ILE A 14 -11.50 4.89 10.11
C ILE A 14 -12.58 3.99 9.49
N PHE A 15 -12.33 3.44 8.30
CA PHE A 15 -13.27 2.53 7.64
C PHE A 15 -13.46 1.24 8.44
N ALA A 16 -12.37 0.65 8.95
CA ALA A 16 -12.44 -0.53 9.81
C ALA A 16 -13.28 -0.29 11.08
N GLY A 17 -13.12 0.89 11.71
CA GLY A 17 -13.88 1.28 12.88
C GLY A 17 -15.35 1.61 12.59
N ALA A 18 -15.70 1.89 11.35
CA ALA A 18 -17.07 2.18 10.91
C ALA A 18 -17.85 0.95 10.45
N LEU A 19 -17.23 -0.24 10.47
CA LEU A 19 -17.88 -1.50 10.12
C LEU A 19 -18.88 -1.94 11.22
N PRO A 20 -19.81 -2.89 10.92
CA PRO A 20 -20.78 -3.40 11.90
C PRO A 20 -20.11 -3.95 13.17
N SER A 21 -20.74 -3.73 14.32
CA SER A 21 -20.20 -4.06 15.66
C SER A 21 -19.75 -5.51 15.83
N GLY A 22 -20.34 -6.45 15.08
CA GLY A 22 -19.98 -7.87 15.15
C GLY A 22 -18.60 -8.22 14.54
N ILE A 23 -18.07 -7.36 13.67
CA ILE A 23 -16.80 -7.63 12.97
C ILE A 23 -15.74 -6.55 13.23
N VAL A 24 -16.11 -5.41 13.81
CA VAL A 24 -15.21 -4.25 13.97
C VAL A 24 -13.95 -4.59 14.74
N LEU A 25 -14.04 -5.29 15.87
CA LEU A 25 -12.87 -5.62 16.70
C LEU A 25 -11.88 -6.51 15.93
N ALA A 26 -12.38 -7.60 15.35
CA ALA A 26 -11.55 -8.51 14.57
C ALA A 26 -10.90 -7.84 13.36
N THR A 27 -11.61 -6.89 12.74
CA THR A 27 -11.09 -6.10 11.60
C THR A 27 -10.03 -5.12 12.07
N MET A 28 -10.25 -4.41 13.17
CA MET A 28 -9.28 -3.47 13.72
C MET A 28 -7.98 -4.17 14.13
N ASP A 29 -8.06 -5.35 14.74
CA ASP A 29 -6.88 -6.16 15.08
C ASP A 29 -6.13 -6.58 13.82
N ALA A 30 -6.84 -7.08 12.81
CA ALA A 30 -6.25 -7.51 11.54
C ALA A 30 -5.57 -6.35 10.78
N ILE A 31 -6.26 -5.22 10.61
CA ILE A 31 -5.72 -4.06 9.91
C ILE A 31 -4.62 -3.38 10.73
N GLY A 32 -4.74 -3.36 12.05
CA GLY A 32 -3.70 -2.86 12.95
C GLY A 32 -2.37 -3.57 12.70
N ILE A 33 -2.36 -4.90 12.80
CA ILE A 33 -1.17 -5.72 12.56
C ILE A 33 -0.75 -5.64 11.08
N GLY A 34 -1.71 -5.75 10.16
CA GLY A 34 -1.46 -5.65 8.71
C GLY A 34 -0.77 -4.35 8.31
N SER A 35 -1.11 -3.23 8.94
CA SER A 35 -0.48 -1.93 8.70
C SER A 35 1.00 -1.91 9.10
N TYR A 36 1.37 -2.52 10.24
CA TYR A 36 2.77 -2.62 10.65
C TYR A 36 3.58 -3.50 9.69
N ILE A 37 3.01 -4.62 9.27
CA ILE A 37 3.64 -5.51 8.29
C ILE A 37 3.78 -4.78 6.95
N GLY A 38 2.75 -4.08 6.50
CA GLY A 38 2.77 -3.27 5.29
C GLY A 38 3.86 -2.19 5.32
N TRP A 39 4.05 -1.53 6.47
CA TRP A 39 5.13 -0.56 6.65
C TRP A 39 6.53 -1.21 6.54
N PHE A 40 6.72 -2.37 7.16
CA PHE A 40 7.98 -3.12 7.06
C PHE A 40 8.26 -3.55 5.61
N ILE A 41 7.24 -4.01 4.90
CA ILE A 41 7.34 -4.40 3.50
C ILE A 41 7.65 -3.19 2.60
N ALA A 42 7.05 -2.04 2.85
CA ALA A 42 7.33 -0.82 2.12
C ALA A 42 8.82 -0.45 2.19
N ILE A 43 9.47 -0.65 3.35
CA ILE A 43 10.92 -0.46 3.50
C ILE A 43 11.68 -1.46 2.62
N ALA A 44 11.31 -2.73 2.63
CA ALA A 44 11.96 -3.77 1.83
C ALA A 44 11.82 -3.50 0.31
N VAL A 45 10.65 -3.05 -0.13
CA VAL A 45 10.38 -2.72 -1.54
C VAL A 45 11.12 -1.45 -1.98
N SER A 46 11.30 -0.47 -1.09
CA SER A 46 11.98 0.80 -1.41
C SER A 46 13.47 0.65 -1.69
N GLY A 47 14.11 -0.45 -1.28
CA GLY A 47 15.55 -0.66 -1.46
C GLY A 47 16.01 -0.53 -2.92
N VAL A 48 15.28 -1.13 -3.85
CA VAL A 48 15.57 -1.01 -5.31
C VAL A 48 15.43 0.44 -5.77
N GLY A 49 14.40 1.14 -5.31
CA GLY A 49 14.16 2.54 -5.65
C GLY A 49 15.26 3.47 -5.15
N ILE A 50 15.75 3.27 -3.93
CA ILE A 50 16.85 4.07 -3.35
C ILE A 50 18.12 3.91 -4.18
N GLY A 51 18.46 2.68 -4.58
CA GLY A 51 19.59 2.41 -5.47
C GLY A 51 19.42 3.09 -6.83
N ALA A 52 18.24 2.98 -7.44
CA ALA A 52 17.91 3.64 -8.68
C ALA A 52 18.05 5.16 -8.61
N GLN A 53 17.52 5.77 -7.53
CA GLN A 53 17.62 7.20 -7.29
C GLN A 53 19.06 7.69 -7.28
N ALA A 54 19.95 7.00 -6.56
CA ALA A 54 21.36 7.37 -6.45
C ALA A 54 22.08 7.29 -7.82
N LEU A 55 21.85 6.22 -8.56
CA LEU A 55 22.48 6.00 -9.86
C LEU A 55 21.97 7.01 -10.91
N ILE A 56 20.66 7.28 -10.95
CA ILE A 56 20.06 8.25 -11.86
C ILE A 56 20.55 9.67 -11.53
N ALA A 57 20.60 10.04 -10.24
CA ALA A 57 21.10 11.34 -9.82
C ALA A 57 22.56 11.56 -10.28
N ARG A 58 23.41 10.53 -10.16
CA ARG A 58 24.79 10.56 -10.63
C ARG A 58 24.87 10.70 -12.14
N SER A 59 24.09 9.94 -12.89
CA SER A 59 24.06 9.94 -14.35
C SER A 59 23.59 11.30 -14.90
N MET A 60 22.50 11.83 -14.34
CA MET A 60 21.94 13.14 -14.72
C MET A 60 22.87 14.29 -14.36
N GLY A 61 23.50 14.24 -13.17
CA GLY A 61 24.50 15.22 -12.75
C GLY A 61 25.76 15.21 -13.60
N GLY A 62 26.13 14.06 -14.20
CA GLY A 62 27.22 13.92 -15.15
C GLY A 62 26.84 14.27 -16.60
N GLY A 63 25.59 14.67 -16.87
CA GLY A 63 25.10 14.99 -18.22
C GLY A 63 24.82 13.77 -19.12
N ASN A 64 24.88 12.54 -18.57
CA ASN A 64 24.65 11.31 -19.33
C ASN A 64 23.20 10.85 -19.21
N VAL A 65 22.32 11.50 -19.96
CA VAL A 65 20.87 11.23 -19.97
C VAL A 65 20.54 9.83 -20.49
N GLU A 66 21.29 9.33 -21.46
CA GLU A 66 21.07 8.00 -22.05
C GLU A 66 21.30 6.89 -21.01
N GLU A 67 22.38 7.01 -20.24
CA GLU A 67 22.65 6.11 -19.13
C GLU A 67 21.54 6.18 -18.06
N GLY A 68 21.06 7.38 -17.75
CA GLY A 68 19.92 7.58 -16.83
C GLY A 68 18.67 6.82 -17.26
N HIS A 69 18.31 6.88 -18.55
CA HIS A 69 17.19 6.12 -19.09
C HIS A 69 17.40 4.61 -19.05
N LYS A 70 18.62 4.13 -19.29
CA LYS A 70 18.96 2.70 -19.18
C LYS A 70 18.84 2.20 -17.75
N ILE A 71 19.34 2.98 -16.80
CA ILE A 71 19.22 2.66 -15.36
C ILE A 71 17.75 2.63 -14.95
N LEU A 72 16.94 3.59 -15.41
CA LEU A 72 15.49 3.61 -15.13
C LEU A 72 14.82 2.30 -15.59
N GLY A 73 15.02 1.90 -16.87
CA GLY A 73 14.42 0.68 -17.41
C GLY A 73 14.80 -0.58 -16.60
N GLN A 74 16.09 -0.71 -16.27
CA GLN A 74 16.59 -1.83 -15.45
C GLN A 74 16.00 -1.81 -14.04
N SER A 75 15.90 -0.64 -13.43
CA SER A 75 15.38 -0.49 -12.07
C SER A 75 13.88 -0.82 -11.99
N LEU A 76 13.08 -0.41 -12.99
CA LEU A 76 11.66 -0.75 -13.05
C LEU A 76 11.45 -2.26 -13.23
N THR A 77 12.25 -2.90 -14.08
CA THR A 77 12.20 -4.35 -14.28
C THR A 77 12.58 -5.10 -12.99
N LEU A 78 13.68 -4.67 -12.34
CA LEU A 78 14.11 -5.27 -11.08
C LEU A 78 13.07 -5.06 -9.97
N ALA A 79 12.47 -3.87 -9.89
CA ALA A 79 11.43 -3.58 -8.91
C ALA A 79 10.16 -4.41 -9.13
N PHE A 80 9.79 -4.66 -10.39
CA PHE A 80 8.68 -5.55 -10.72
C PHE A 80 8.95 -7.00 -10.25
N ILE A 81 10.14 -7.54 -10.59
CA ILE A 81 10.53 -8.89 -10.17
C ILE A 81 10.63 -8.98 -8.64
N TRP A 82 11.23 -7.98 -8.00
CA TRP A 82 11.33 -7.92 -6.54
C TRP A 82 9.95 -7.84 -5.88
N GLY A 83 9.03 -7.04 -6.46
CA GLY A 83 7.63 -6.99 -6.02
C GLY A 83 6.92 -8.34 -6.09
N ILE A 84 7.18 -9.14 -7.14
CA ILE A 84 6.67 -10.51 -7.23
C ILE A 84 7.23 -11.37 -6.09
N VAL A 85 8.54 -11.32 -5.82
CA VAL A 85 9.17 -12.09 -4.73
C VAL A 85 8.58 -11.72 -3.38
N VAL A 86 8.46 -10.42 -3.09
CA VAL A 86 7.85 -9.92 -1.85
C VAL A 86 6.37 -10.31 -1.77
N GLY A 87 5.62 -10.22 -2.88
CA GLY A 87 4.23 -10.65 -2.94
C GLY A 87 4.07 -12.14 -2.65
N PHE A 88 4.90 -13.00 -3.23
CA PHE A 88 4.90 -14.42 -2.90
C PHE A 88 5.23 -14.68 -1.42
N ALA A 89 6.24 -14.01 -0.89
CA ALA A 89 6.57 -14.12 0.53
C ALA A 89 5.38 -13.73 1.42
N LEU A 90 4.75 -12.59 1.13
CA LEU A 90 3.58 -12.12 1.85
C LEU A 90 2.41 -13.10 1.79
N TRP A 91 2.16 -13.69 0.61
CA TRP A 91 1.10 -14.67 0.41
C TRP A 91 1.32 -15.93 1.26
N PHE A 92 2.54 -16.50 1.24
CA PHE A 92 2.86 -17.72 1.97
C PHE A 92 2.96 -17.49 3.48
N PHE A 93 3.54 -16.38 3.90
CA PHE A 93 3.76 -16.09 5.32
C PHE A 93 2.54 -15.45 6.01
N ALA A 94 1.46 -15.15 5.31
CA ALA A 94 0.25 -14.54 5.89
C ALA A 94 -0.32 -15.35 7.08
N ALA A 95 -0.43 -16.67 6.96
CA ALA A 95 -0.96 -17.52 8.02
C ALA A 95 0.04 -17.69 9.19
N PRO A 96 1.33 -18.02 8.96
CA PRO A 96 2.35 -18.04 10.01
C PRO A 96 2.47 -16.73 10.81
N ILE A 97 2.35 -15.59 10.14
CA ILE A 97 2.39 -14.27 10.79
C ILE A 97 1.17 -14.10 11.71
N GLY A 98 -0.02 -14.53 11.26
CA GLY A 98 -1.21 -14.53 12.13
C GLY A 98 -1.03 -15.35 13.38
N ASP A 99 -0.38 -16.53 13.28
CA ASP A 99 -0.06 -17.38 14.43
C ASP A 99 0.97 -16.72 15.36
N LEU A 100 2.01 -16.14 14.80
CA LEU A 100 3.06 -15.44 15.55
C LEU A 100 2.48 -14.25 16.35
N CYS A 101 1.52 -13.53 15.76
CA CYS A 101 0.80 -12.44 16.42
C CYS A 101 -0.30 -12.93 17.39
N GLN A 102 -0.42 -14.25 17.59
CA GLN A 102 -1.43 -14.87 18.46
C GLN A 102 -2.88 -14.49 18.11
N LEU A 103 -3.12 -14.16 16.84
CA LEU A 103 -4.47 -13.91 16.37
C LEU A 103 -5.26 -15.22 16.26
N SER A 104 -6.53 -15.18 16.65
CA SER A 104 -7.44 -16.32 16.60
C SER A 104 -8.78 -15.94 15.95
N GLY A 105 -9.56 -16.94 15.56
CA GLY A 105 -10.89 -16.75 15.02
C GLY A 105 -10.94 -15.84 13.78
N ALA A 106 -11.89 -14.92 13.76
CA ALA A 106 -12.14 -14.02 12.64
C ALA A 106 -10.97 -13.05 12.35
N ALA A 107 -10.28 -12.57 13.39
CA ALA A 107 -9.17 -11.63 13.22
C ALA A 107 -8.01 -12.24 12.41
N LYS A 108 -7.68 -13.52 12.64
CA LYS A 108 -6.67 -14.23 11.85
C LYS A 108 -7.10 -14.37 10.39
N VAL A 109 -8.36 -14.73 10.15
CA VAL A 109 -8.90 -14.89 8.79
C VAL A 109 -8.82 -13.54 8.05
N TYR A 110 -9.22 -12.46 8.69
CA TYR A 110 -9.19 -11.11 8.11
C TYR A 110 -7.77 -10.63 7.84
N LEU A 111 -6.81 -10.90 8.72
CA LEU A 111 -5.39 -10.61 8.46
C LEU A 111 -4.88 -11.35 7.23
N ILE A 112 -5.17 -12.64 7.12
CA ILE A 112 -4.73 -13.46 5.97
C ILE A 112 -5.34 -12.93 4.67
N GLN A 113 -6.64 -12.58 4.67
CA GLN A 113 -7.30 -12.01 3.51
C GLN A 113 -6.67 -10.67 3.12
N TYR A 114 -6.48 -9.77 4.08
CA TYR A 114 -5.85 -8.47 3.89
C TYR A 114 -4.45 -8.61 3.27
N MET A 115 -3.59 -9.44 3.87
CA MET A 115 -2.23 -9.66 3.39
C MET A 115 -2.17 -10.28 2.00
N ARG A 116 -3.08 -11.20 1.67
CA ARG A 116 -3.12 -11.82 0.34
C ARG A 116 -3.56 -10.84 -0.74
N VAL A 117 -4.49 -9.95 -0.45
CA VAL A 117 -4.88 -8.89 -1.40
C VAL A 117 -3.71 -7.94 -1.60
N LEU A 118 -3.04 -7.47 -0.53
CA LEU A 118 -1.83 -6.66 -0.65
C LEU A 118 -0.72 -7.36 -1.47
N ALA A 119 -0.56 -8.67 -1.30
CA ALA A 119 0.45 -9.45 -2.02
C ALA A 119 0.29 -9.34 -3.56
N LEU A 120 -0.95 -9.30 -4.04
CA LEU A 120 -1.25 -9.13 -5.47
C LEU A 120 -0.86 -7.73 -5.99
N GLY A 121 -0.94 -6.71 -5.16
CA GLY A 121 -0.54 -5.33 -5.47
C GLY A 121 0.97 -5.09 -5.45
N MET A 122 1.78 -5.98 -4.82
CA MET A 122 3.21 -5.75 -4.60
C MET A 122 4.03 -5.48 -5.87
N PRO A 123 3.82 -6.16 -7.01
CA PRO A 123 4.57 -5.86 -8.24
C PRO A 123 4.32 -4.43 -8.74
N ALA A 124 3.07 -3.97 -8.72
CA ALA A 124 2.70 -2.62 -9.11
C ALA A 124 3.26 -1.57 -8.13
N CYS A 125 3.15 -1.83 -6.83
CA CYS A 125 3.71 -1.01 -5.77
C CYS A 125 5.23 -0.86 -5.92
N GLY A 126 5.95 -1.94 -6.24
CA GLY A 126 7.38 -1.93 -6.49
C GLY A 126 7.77 -1.00 -7.65
N VAL A 127 7.09 -1.14 -8.79
CA VAL A 127 7.31 -0.30 -9.97
C VAL A 127 6.99 1.17 -9.67
N MET A 128 5.89 1.44 -9.01
CA MET A 128 5.48 2.81 -8.65
C MET A 128 6.51 3.47 -7.71
N THR A 129 6.98 2.73 -6.71
CA THR A 129 7.99 3.20 -5.76
C THR A 129 9.33 3.49 -6.45
N ALA A 130 9.81 2.56 -7.29
CA ALA A 130 11.05 2.75 -8.05
C ALA A 130 10.94 3.92 -9.03
N GLY A 131 9.82 4.07 -9.72
CA GLY A 131 9.54 5.18 -10.62
C GLY A 131 9.53 6.54 -9.91
N ALA A 132 8.87 6.63 -8.75
CA ALA A 132 8.86 7.83 -7.93
C ALA A 132 10.28 8.20 -7.46
N MET A 133 11.06 7.23 -6.99
CA MET A 133 12.44 7.44 -6.56
C MET A 133 13.35 7.84 -7.73
N ALA A 134 13.14 7.28 -8.91
CA ALA A 134 13.87 7.66 -10.12
C ALA A 134 13.60 9.13 -10.51
N LEU A 135 12.35 9.59 -10.43
CA LEU A 135 12.00 11.00 -10.65
C LEU A 135 12.67 11.92 -9.61
N HIS A 136 12.71 11.51 -8.34
CA HIS A 136 13.47 12.23 -7.32
C HIS A 136 14.96 12.32 -7.68
N GLY A 137 15.54 11.22 -8.19
CA GLY A 137 16.92 11.18 -8.66
C GLY A 137 17.20 12.13 -9.83
N SER A 138 16.23 12.37 -10.70
CA SER A 138 16.33 13.34 -11.79
C SER A 138 16.06 14.80 -11.38
N GLY A 139 15.74 15.04 -10.09
CA GLY A 139 15.44 16.38 -9.55
C GLY A 139 13.96 16.75 -9.62
N ASP A 140 13.09 15.89 -10.15
CA ASP A 140 11.65 16.13 -10.18
C ASP A 140 10.99 15.59 -8.91
N THR A 141 10.63 16.49 -8.02
CA THR A 141 9.91 16.16 -6.77
C THR A 141 8.42 16.41 -6.85
N PHE A 142 7.98 17.21 -7.83
CA PHE A 142 6.57 17.59 -7.96
C PHE A 142 5.71 16.45 -8.51
N ARG A 143 6.15 15.83 -9.62
CA ARG A 143 5.38 14.74 -10.25
C ARG A 143 5.13 13.55 -9.32
N PRO A 144 6.13 13.01 -8.59
CA PRO A 144 5.90 11.95 -7.62
C PRO A 144 4.94 12.35 -6.51
N ALA A 145 5.03 13.59 -6.01
CA ALA A 145 4.12 14.08 -4.99
C ALA A 145 2.68 14.18 -5.50
N PHE A 146 2.48 14.71 -6.71
CA PHE A 146 1.17 14.78 -7.34
C PHE A 146 0.55 13.39 -7.56
N VAL A 147 1.32 12.44 -8.10
CA VAL A 147 0.86 11.04 -8.28
C VAL A 147 0.46 10.43 -6.94
N THR A 148 1.25 10.64 -5.88
CA THR A 148 0.91 10.14 -4.53
C THR A 148 -0.42 10.71 -4.02
N VAL A 149 -0.70 11.99 -4.25
CA VAL A 149 -1.99 12.59 -3.88
C VAL A 149 -3.14 11.93 -4.63
N VAL A 150 -3.00 11.76 -5.94
CA VAL A 150 -4.04 11.10 -6.77
C VAL A 150 -4.28 9.66 -6.30
N VAL A 151 -3.22 8.90 -6.09
CA VAL A 151 -3.30 7.51 -5.60
C VAL A 151 -4.00 7.46 -4.24
N ASN A 152 -3.69 8.37 -3.31
CA ASN A 152 -4.36 8.42 -2.01
C ASN A 152 -5.86 8.73 -2.12
N ILE A 153 -6.24 9.65 -3.00
CA ILE A 153 -7.66 9.95 -3.24
C ILE A 153 -8.39 8.71 -3.79
N VAL A 154 -7.78 8.05 -4.78
CA VAL A 154 -8.35 6.81 -5.36
C VAL A 154 -8.43 5.71 -4.31
N ASN A 155 -7.37 5.50 -3.51
CA ASN A 155 -7.35 4.53 -2.42
C ASN A 155 -8.52 4.76 -1.44
N VAL A 156 -8.65 5.99 -0.90
CA VAL A 156 -9.72 6.33 0.04
C VAL A 156 -11.10 6.10 -0.58
N PHE A 157 -11.29 6.50 -1.83
CA PHE A 157 -12.55 6.31 -2.54
C PHE A 157 -12.88 4.84 -2.77
N VAL A 158 -11.91 4.04 -3.22
CA VAL A 158 -12.09 2.60 -3.47
C VAL A 158 -12.31 1.84 -2.16
N SER A 159 -11.50 2.11 -1.13
CA SER A 159 -11.65 1.50 0.20
C SER A 159 -13.03 1.79 0.78
N TRP A 160 -13.49 3.04 0.71
CA TRP A 160 -14.82 3.42 1.18
C TRP A 160 -15.92 2.70 0.38
N SER A 161 -15.85 2.77 -0.96
CA SER A 161 -16.88 2.21 -1.84
C SER A 161 -17.06 0.70 -1.66
N LEU A 162 -15.95 -0.03 -1.45
CA LEU A 162 -15.97 -1.49 -1.38
C LEU A 162 -16.14 -2.03 0.04
N SER A 163 -15.82 -1.25 1.07
CA SER A 163 -15.90 -1.72 2.47
C SER A 163 -17.31 -1.83 3.03
N GLY A 164 -18.28 -1.09 2.46
CA GLY A 164 -19.62 -0.99 3.02
C GLY A 164 -19.67 -0.16 4.32
N ALA A 165 -18.60 0.57 4.66
CA ALA A 165 -18.52 1.35 5.89
C ALA A 165 -19.29 2.67 5.80
N ASP A 166 -20.16 2.94 6.79
CA ASP A 166 -20.81 4.25 6.97
C ASP A 166 -19.88 5.17 7.77
N VAL A 167 -19.42 6.25 7.13
CA VAL A 167 -18.49 7.18 7.78
C VAL A 167 -19.24 8.21 8.61
N ARG A 168 -18.85 8.36 9.88
CA ARG A 168 -19.39 9.39 10.79
C ARG A 168 -18.41 10.53 10.90
N PHE A 169 -18.85 11.72 10.49
CA PHE A 169 -18.03 12.92 10.58
C PHE A 169 -18.84 14.07 11.19
N GLY A 170 -18.36 14.63 12.32
CA GLY A 170 -18.95 15.82 12.93
C GLY A 170 -20.43 15.69 13.31
N GLY A 171 -20.93 14.47 13.62
CA GLY A 171 -22.33 14.23 13.95
C GLY A 171 -23.22 13.86 12.75
N SER A 172 -22.70 13.97 11.54
CA SER A 172 -23.38 13.52 10.31
C SER A 172 -22.91 12.10 9.95
N VAL A 173 -23.85 11.26 9.50
CA VAL A 173 -23.55 9.93 8.96
C VAL A 173 -23.59 10.02 7.45
N ILE A 174 -22.45 9.73 6.81
CA ILE A 174 -22.36 9.60 5.35
C ILE A 174 -22.51 8.10 5.07
N SER A 175 -23.73 7.72 4.69
CA SER A 175 -24.01 6.33 4.34
C SER A 175 -23.33 5.95 3.05
N ASN A 176 -22.76 4.75 3.01
CA ASN A 176 -22.15 4.22 1.80
C ASN A 176 -23.27 3.91 0.77
N PRO A 177 -23.25 4.54 -0.41
CA PRO A 177 -24.29 4.30 -1.43
C PRO A 177 -24.09 2.97 -2.19
N PHE A 178 -22.95 2.30 -1.98
CA PHE A 178 -22.60 1.07 -2.68
C PHE A 178 -22.95 -0.15 -1.81
N THR A 179 -23.47 -1.20 -2.43
CA THR A 179 -23.94 -2.42 -1.76
C THR A 179 -22.91 -3.57 -1.79
N TRP A 180 -21.61 -3.23 -1.90
CA TRP A 180 -20.58 -4.23 -2.14
C TRP A 180 -20.08 -4.97 -0.89
N ASP A 181 -20.35 -4.49 0.28
CA ASP A 181 -20.08 -5.10 1.61
C ASP A 181 -18.88 -6.08 1.70
N LEU A 182 -17.76 -5.73 1.03
CA LEU A 182 -16.55 -6.57 1.02
C LEU A 182 -15.74 -6.42 2.31
N HIS A 183 -16.14 -5.52 3.20
CA HIS A 183 -15.51 -5.28 4.50
C HIS A 183 -13.97 -5.15 4.42
N VAL A 184 -13.25 -6.06 5.06
CA VAL A 184 -11.77 -6.07 5.09
C VAL A 184 -11.15 -6.19 3.71
N ILE A 185 -11.74 -7.00 2.84
CA ILE A 185 -11.26 -7.19 1.47
C ILE A 185 -11.39 -5.88 0.68
N GLY A 186 -12.49 -5.14 0.86
CA GLY A 186 -12.71 -3.84 0.23
C GLY A 186 -11.64 -2.82 0.62
N ILE A 187 -11.30 -2.74 1.90
CA ILE A 187 -10.22 -1.89 2.40
C ILE A 187 -8.88 -2.32 1.81
N ALA A 188 -8.59 -3.62 1.79
CA ALA A 188 -7.35 -4.16 1.25
C ALA A 188 -7.18 -3.86 -0.26
N ILE A 189 -8.25 -3.94 -1.06
CA ILE A 189 -8.22 -3.63 -2.49
C ILE A 189 -7.89 -2.14 -2.73
N GLY A 190 -8.45 -1.25 -1.91
CA GLY A 190 -8.12 0.16 -2.01
C GLY A 190 -6.68 0.46 -1.65
N THR A 191 -6.08 -0.32 -0.75
CA THR A 191 -4.70 -0.12 -0.27
C THR A 191 -3.65 -0.81 -1.17
N ALA A 192 -4.02 -1.84 -1.92
CA ALA A 192 -3.14 -2.60 -2.83
C ALA A 192 -2.82 -1.85 -4.11
#